data_4daa78ca2082ccfd20a86fc3ce4b1579
#
_entry.id   4daa78ca2082ccfd20a86fc3ce4b1579
#
_cell.length_a   1.000
_cell.length_b   1.000
_cell.length_c   1.000
_cell.angle_alpha   90.00
_cell.angle_beta   90.00
_cell.angle_gamma   90.00
#
_symmetry.space_group_name_H-M   'P 1'
#
loop_
_entity.id
_entity.type
_entity.pdbx_description
1 polymer ?
#
loop_
_entity_poly.entity_id
_entity_poly.type
_entity_poly.pdbx_seq_one_letter_code
_entity_poly.pdbx_strand_id
1 'polypeptide(L)'
;MKLFFKGSRCMTEKCAFERRGYPPGVHGQRAHRGSKATNYSIQLREKQKVKRVYGLLEAQFRGYFEKAAKRKGVTGEVLLQMLERRLDNTVFRAGFAESRNEARQLVRHGHFLVNSKKVNLPSYLIKEGDIIEIRGKSREDVRLKDAISNLGNKVIPSWLGVEGENFRARVTALPARDEILLPINEQLIVELYSK
;
A
#
# COMPACT_ATOMS: atom_id res chain seq x y z
N MET A 1 10.57 -9.85 -8.81
CA MET A 1 9.11 -9.64 -8.81
C MET A 1 8.82 -8.14 -8.98
N LYS A 2 7.88 -7.78 -9.85
CA LYS A 2 7.44 -6.41 -10.13
C LYS A 2 6.45 -5.94 -9.05
N LEU A 3 6.68 -4.77 -8.45
CA LEU A 3 5.87 -4.27 -7.33
C LEU A 3 4.97 -3.07 -7.67
N PHE A 4 4.93 -2.66 -8.94
CA PHE A 4 4.03 -1.62 -9.47
C PHE A 4 4.02 -0.29 -8.69
N PHE A 5 5.20 0.23 -8.32
CA PHE A 5 5.31 1.45 -7.50
C PHE A 5 4.97 2.76 -8.20
N LYS A 6 4.95 2.77 -9.54
CA LYS A 6 4.83 4.00 -10.35
C LYS A 6 3.54 4.05 -11.18
N GLY A 7 2.48 3.38 -10.72
CA GLY A 7 1.18 3.42 -11.36
C GLY A 7 1.24 3.02 -12.84
N SER A 8 0.60 3.80 -13.71
CA SER A 8 0.51 3.61 -15.15
C SER A 8 1.85 3.37 -15.83
N ARG A 9 2.92 4.06 -15.40
CA ARG A 9 4.27 3.86 -15.95
C ARG A 9 4.78 2.43 -15.82
N CYS A 10 4.33 1.68 -14.81
CA CYS A 10 4.71 0.27 -14.64
C CYS A 10 4.07 -0.65 -15.67
N MET A 11 3.05 -0.19 -16.39
CA MET A 11 2.34 -0.94 -17.44
C MET A 11 2.87 -0.64 -18.84
N THR A 12 3.79 0.32 -18.97
CA THR A 12 4.34 0.74 -20.26
C THR A 12 5.77 0.22 -20.44
N GLU A 13 6.25 0.25 -21.68
CA GLU A 13 7.64 -0.08 -22.06
C GLU A 13 8.69 0.80 -21.36
N LYS A 14 8.28 1.96 -20.83
CA LYS A 14 9.13 2.86 -20.04
C LYS A 14 9.47 2.30 -18.65
N CYS A 15 8.92 1.13 -18.29
CA CYS A 15 9.20 0.48 -17.01
C CYS A 15 10.65 0.00 -16.95
N ALA A 16 11.39 0.46 -15.94
CA ALA A 16 12.79 0.06 -15.76
C ALA A 16 12.96 -1.44 -15.50
N PHE A 17 11.94 -2.09 -14.92
CA PHE A 17 11.96 -3.53 -14.65
C PHE A 17 11.77 -4.34 -15.96
N GLU A 18 10.97 -3.87 -16.90
CA GLU A 18 10.83 -4.50 -18.23
C GLU A 18 12.11 -4.38 -19.03
N ARG A 19 12.76 -3.22 -18.97
CA ARG A 19 14.03 -3.00 -19.68
C ARG A 19 15.19 -3.80 -19.10
N ARG A 20 15.22 -3.97 -17.75
CA ARG A 20 16.30 -4.68 -17.05
C ARG A 20 15.72 -5.45 -15.87
N GLY A 21 15.46 -6.75 -16.05
CA GLY A 21 14.93 -7.65 -15.02
C GLY A 21 15.96 -8.13 -13.99
N TYR A 22 17.17 -7.57 -13.99
CA TYR A 22 18.27 -7.95 -13.10
C TYR A 22 18.73 -6.76 -12.23
N PRO A 23 19.41 -7.01 -11.09
CA PRO A 23 19.94 -5.95 -10.23
C PRO A 23 20.92 -5.04 -10.97
N PRO A 24 21.01 -3.73 -10.62
CA PRO A 24 21.95 -2.82 -11.24
C PRO A 24 23.41 -3.14 -10.86
N GLY A 25 24.35 -2.66 -11.68
CA GLY A 25 25.79 -2.81 -11.47
C GLY A 25 26.42 -3.90 -12.34
N VAL A 26 27.78 -3.93 -12.34
CA VAL A 26 28.60 -4.82 -13.16
C VAL A 26 28.26 -6.31 -12.94
N HIS A 27 27.95 -6.69 -11.71
CA HIS A 27 27.63 -8.06 -11.34
C HIS A 27 26.13 -8.40 -11.42
N GLY A 28 25.28 -7.44 -11.79
CA GLY A 28 23.83 -7.62 -11.76
C GLY A 28 23.31 -8.79 -12.58
N GLN A 29 23.84 -8.98 -13.78
CA GLN A 29 23.47 -10.09 -14.67
C GLN A 29 23.93 -11.45 -14.14
N ARG A 30 25.09 -11.49 -13.43
CA ARG A 30 25.66 -12.72 -12.87
C ARG A 30 25.07 -13.08 -11.50
N ALA A 31 24.44 -12.13 -10.80
CA ALA A 31 23.92 -12.32 -9.45
C ALA A 31 22.78 -13.38 -9.36
N HIS A 32 22.19 -13.76 -10.48
CA HIS A 32 21.18 -14.83 -10.54
C HIS A 32 21.75 -16.24 -10.62
N ARG A 33 23.05 -16.42 -10.76
CA ARG A 33 23.67 -17.73 -10.86
C ARG A 33 24.06 -18.27 -9.48
N GLY A 34 23.22 -19.14 -8.91
CA GLY A 34 23.67 -20.22 -8.06
C GLY A 34 23.84 -20.03 -6.57
N SER A 35 23.44 -18.90 -5.96
CA SER A 35 23.42 -18.83 -4.50
C SER A 35 22.15 -19.43 -3.94
N LYS A 36 22.24 -20.54 -3.21
CA LYS A 36 21.09 -21.06 -2.44
C LYS A 36 20.65 -20.01 -1.43
N ALA A 37 19.37 -19.62 -1.50
CA ALA A 37 18.80 -18.66 -0.57
C ALA A 37 18.74 -19.28 0.84
N THR A 38 19.36 -18.64 1.81
CA THR A 38 19.23 -19.05 3.22
C THR A 38 17.84 -18.68 3.75
N ASN A 39 17.33 -19.41 4.74
CA ASN A 39 16.05 -19.11 5.38
C ASN A 39 15.98 -17.65 5.86
N TYR A 40 17.05 -17.15 6.45
CA TYR A 40 17.15 -15.74 6.84
C TYR A 40 16.96 -14.79 5.65
N SER A 41 17.63 -15.07 4.52
CA SER A 41 17.52 -14.21 3.34
C SER A 41 16.10 -14.20 2.76
N ILE A 42 15.39 -15.32 2.81
CA ILE A 42 14.00 -15.45 2.36
C ILE A 42 13.09 -14.60 3.25
N GLN A 43 13.19 -14.77 4.57
CA GLN A 43 12.43 -14.02 5.57
C GLN A 43 12.70 -12.51 5.45
N LEU A 44 13.97 -12.11 5.33
CA LEU A 44 14.36 -10.72 5.18
C LEU A 44 13.78 -10.10 3.89
N ARG A 45 13.85 -10.81 2.77
CA ARG A 45 13.29 -10.33 1.49
C ARG A 45 11.79 -10.16 1.54
N GLU A 46 11.09 -11.06 2.22
CA GLU A 46 9.64 -10.97 2.39
C GLU A 46 9.27 -9.73 3.21
N LYS A 47 9.94 -9.50 4.33
CA LYS A 47 9.80 -8.28 5.12
C LYS A 47 10.07 -7.03 4.28
N GLN A 48 11.18 -7.00 3.54
CA GLN A 48 11.54 -5.85 2.70
C GLN A 48 10.53 -5.60 1.58
N LYS A 49 9.94 -6.66 1.02
CA LYS A 49 8.88 -6.57 0.03
C LYS A 49 7.69 -5.80 0.60
N VAL A 50 7.15 -6.25 1.74
CA VAL A 50 6.00 -5.60 2.38
C VAL A 50 6.33 -4.17 2.79
N LYS A 51 7.46 -3.98 3.46
CA LYS A 51 7.92 -2.64 3.86
C LYS A 51 7.98 -1.66 2.69
N ARG A 52 8.50 -2.09 1.54
CA ARG A 52 8.60 -1.25 0.33
C ARG A 52 7.25 -1.01 -0.32
N VAL A 53 6.36 -2.01 -0.35
CA VAL A 53 5.02 -1.87 -0.91
C VAL A 53 4.24 -0.77 -0.21
N TYR A 54 4.29 -0.73 1.14
CA TYR A 54 3.60 0.30 1.94
C TYR A 54 4.44 1.56 2.18
N GLY A 55 5.66 1.65 1.63
CA GLY A 55 6.51 2.84 1.73
C GLY A 55 6.96 3.17 3.16
N LEU A 56 7.22 2.16 3.98
CA LEU A 56 7.58 2.32 5.39
C LEU A 56 9.08 2.27 5.63
N LEU A 57 9.54 3.00 6.65
CA LEU A 57 10.88 2.85 7.22
C LEU A 57 10.91 1.67 8.21
N GLU A 58 12.11 1.15 8.50
CA GLU A 58 12.27 -0.04 9.36
C GLU A 58 11.69 0.17 10.75
N ALA A 59 11.99 1.29 11.40
CA ALA A 59 11.47 1.59 12.73
C ALA A 59 9.94 1.66 12.75
N GLN A 60 9.32 2.25 11.72
CA GLN A 60 7.87 2.31 11.59
C GLN A 60 7.26 0.93 11.41
N PHE A 61 7.84 0.11 10.54
CA PHE A 61 7.36 -1.24 10.27
C PHE A 61 7.45 -2.12 11.52
N ARG A 62 8.57 -2.06 12.25
CA ARG A 62 8.75 -2.74 13.53
C ARG A 62 7.69 -2.31 14.54
N GLY A 63 7.41 -1.01 14.66
CA GLY A 63 6.36 -0.51 15.54
C GLY A 63 4.95 -1.02 15.18
N TYR A 64 4.65 -1.23 13.88
CA TYR A 64 3.40 -1.90 13.47
C TYR A 64 3.40 -3.37 13.88
N PHE A 65 4.50 -4.07 13.69
CA PHE A 65 4.63 -5.47 14.10
C PHE A 65 4.44 -5.65 15.62
N GLU A 66 5.11 -4.84 16.44
CA GLU A 66 4.96 -4.88 17.90
C GLU A 66 3.53 -4.59 18.37
N LYS A 67 2.83 -3.68 17.68
CA LYS A 67 1.41 -3.42 17.95
C LYS A 67 0.51 -4.59 17.52
N ALA A 68 0.83 -5.24 16.40
CA ALA A 68 0.10 -6.40 15.93
C ALA A 68 0.27 -7.61 16.87
N ALA A 69 1.50 -7.85 17.33
CA ALA A 69 1.81 -8.94 18.25
C ALA A 69 1.09 -8.82 19.62
N LYS A 70 0.74 -7.60 20.04
CA LYS A 70 -0.03 -7.36 21.28
C LYS A 70 -1.54 -7.54 21.10
N ARG A 71 -2.04 -7.70 19.89
CA ARG A 71 -3.48 -7.86 19.62
C ARG A 71 -3.85 -9.34 19.58
N LYS A 72 -5.11 -9.64 19.93
CA LYS A 72 -5.69 -10.98 19.75
C LYS A 72 -5.81 -11.30 18.26
N GLY A 73 -5.50 -12.52 17.87
CA GLY A 73 -5.58 -13.03 16.50
C GLY A 73 -4.22 -13.41 15.94
N VAL A 74 -4.19 -13.77 14.64
CA VAL A 74 -2.98 -14.14 13.92
C VAL A 74 -2.14 -12.88 13.66
N THR A 75 -0.96 -12.78 14.25
CA THR A 75 -0.11 -11.56 14.22
C THR A 75 0.14 -11.07 12.78
N GLY A 76 0.37 -11.98 11.84
CA GLY A 76 0.62 -11.62 10.44
C GLY A 76 -0.58 -10.96 9.76
N GLU A 77 -1.78 -11.51 9.97
CA GLU A 77 -3.02 -10.93 9.45
C GLU A 77 -3.32 -9.56 10.06
N VAL A 78 -3.19 -9.45 11.39
CA VAL A 78 -3.38 -8.17 12.10
C VAL A 78 -2.38 -7.12 11.61
N LEU A 79 -1.12 -7.50 11.36
CA LEU A 79 -0.12 -6.61 10.78
C LEU A 79 -0.57 -6.10 9.41
N LEU A 80 -0.96 -6.99 8.50
CA LEU A 80 -1.41 -6.61 7.16
C LEU A 80 -2.67 -5.75 7.21
N GLN A 81 -3.64 -6.09 8.06
CA GLN A 81 -4.84 -5.29 8.30
C GLN A 81 -4.49 -3.87 8.75
N MET A 82 -3.54 -3.71 9.70
CA MET A 82 -3.10 -2.39 10.14
C MET A 82 -2.42 -1.60 9.02
N LEU A 83 -1.68 -2.25 8.13
CA LEU A 83 -1.03 -1.62 7.00
C LEU A 83 -2.03 -1.18 5.93
N GLU A 84 -3.05 -1.99 5.66
CA GLU A 84 -4.13 -1.64 4.72
C GLU A 84 -4.99 -0.48 5.24
N ARG A 85 -5.20 -0.38 6.54
CA ARG A 85 -5.98 0.69 7.19
C ARG A 85 -5.29 2.05 7.24
N ARG A 86 -4.08 2.19 6.77
CA ARG A 86 -3.40 3.48 6.69
C ARG A 86 -4.09 4.37 5.66
N LEU A 87 -4.27 5.65 5.99
CA LEU A 87 -4.95 6.60 5.11
C LEU A 87 -4.31 6.70 3.72
N ASP A 88 -2.95 6.72 3.65
CA ASP A 88 -2.25 6.74 2.37
C ASP A 88 -2.57 5.51 1.51
N ASN A 89 -2.66 4.34 2.12
CA ASN A 89 -3.00 3.11 1.40
C ASN A 89 -4.50 3.05 1.06
N THR A 90 -5.38 3.48 1.97
CA THR A 90 -6.83 3.49 1.71
C THR A 90 -7.19 4.43 0.56
N VAL A 91 -6.59 5.61 0.49
CA VAL A 91 -6.74 6.55 -0.65
C VAL A 91 -6.32 5.90 -1.96
N PHE A 92 -5.23 5.13 -1.96
CA PHE A 92 -4.80 4.35 -3.13
C PHE A 92 -5.80 3.24 -3.46
N ARG A 93 -6.30 2.48 -2.47
CA ARG A 93 -7.29 1.40 -2.66
C ARG A 93 -8.64 1.91 -3.13
N ALA A 94 -9.05 3.09 -2.66
CA ALA A 94 -10.24 3.78 -3.14
C ALA A 94 -10.11 4.30 -4.58
N GLY A 95 -8.93 4.17 -5.19
CA GLY A 95 -8.70 4.59 -6.56
C GLY A 95 -8.46 6.09 -6.76
N PHE A 96 -8.34 6.89 -5.70
CA PHE A 96 -8.11 8.34 -5.78
C PHE A 96 -6.66 8.72 -6.14
N ALA A 97 -5.79 7.74 -6.29
CA ALA A 97 -4.43 7.92 -6.77
C ALA A 97 -3.99 6.73 -7.63
N GLU A 98 -3.00 6.94 -8.51
CA GLU A 98 -2.46 5.88 -9.35
C GLU A 98 -1.43 5.01 -8.61
N SER A 99 -0.81 5.54 -7.57
CA SER A 99 0.19 4.83 -6.78
C SER A 99 0.13 5.19 -5.30
N ARG A 100 0.64 4.30 -4.43
CA ARG A 100 0.74 4.56 -2.99
C ARG A 100 1.61 5.78 -2.66
N ASN A 101 2.65 6.04 -3.47
CA ASN A 101 3.52 7.20 -3.28
C ASN A 101 2.78 8.50 -3.58
N GLU A 102 1.98 8.53 -4.62
CA GLU A 102 1.12 9.66 -4.97
C GLU A 102 0.04 9.87 -3.91
N ALA A 103 -0.66 8.80 -3.51
CA ALA A 103 -1.65 8.86 -2.43
C ALA A 103 -1.05 9.48 -1.15
N ARG A 104 0.15 9.04 -0.78
CA ARG A 104 0.87 9.58 0.38
C ARG A 104 1.18 11.07 0.22
N GLN A 105 1.58 11.51 -0.96
CA GLN A 105 1.84 12.93 -1.24
C GLN A 105 0.56 13.75 -1.15
N LEU A 106 -0.52 13.29 -1.77
CA LEU A 106 -1.83 13.95 -1.73
C LEU A 106 -2.36 14.08 -0.29
N VAL A 107 -2.24 13.00 0.51
CA VAL A 107 -2.62 13.06 1.94
C VAL A 107 -1.79 14.10 2.68
N ARG A 108 -0.46 14.11 2.52
CA ARG A 108 0.42 15.09 3.20
C ARG A 108 0.11 16.53 2.82
N HIS A 109 -0.29 16.77 1.58
CA HIS A 109 -0.69 18.09 1.10
C HIS A 109 -2.09 18.49 1.57
N GLY A 110 -2.82 17.55 2.22
CA GLY A 110 -4.12 17.83 2.84
C GLY A 110 -5.26 17.96 1.85
N HIS A 111 -5.23 17.14 0.79
CA HIS A 111 -6.30 17.04 -0.19
C HIS A 111 -7.51 16.24 0.31
N PHE A 112 -7.40 15.53 1.45
CA PHE A 112 -8.43 14.65 1.98
C PHE A 112 -8.98 15.10 3.32
N LEU A 113 -10.25 14.81 3.53
CA LEU A 113 -10.95 14.90 4.80
C LEU A 113 -11.31 13.48 5.25
N VAL A 114 -11.30 13.24 6.55
CA VAL A 114 -11.87 12.05 7.19
C VAL A 114 -12.94 12.52 8.15
N ASN A 115 -14.18 12.06 7.93
CA ASN A 115 -15.35 12.52 8.69
C ASN A 115 -15.43 14.06 8.75
N SER A 116 -15.32 14.71 7.58
CA SER A 116 -15.34 16.17 7.39
C SER A 116 -14.17 16.93 8.05
N LYS A 117 -13.19 16.25 8.66
CA LYS A 117 -12.01 16.87 9.28
C LYS A 117 -10.78 16.67 8.39
N LYS A 118 -9.99 17.73 8.20
CA LYS A 118 -8.74 17.66 7.43
C LYS A 118 -7.72 16.77 8.14
N VAL A 119 -7.24 15.75 7.44
CA VAL A 119 -6.18 14.85 7.92
C VAL A 119 -5.03 14.84 6.92
N ASN A 120 -3.83 15.21 7.40
CA ASN A 120 -2.59 15.25 6.61
C ASN A 120 -1.56 14.19 7.05
N LEU A 121 -1.97 13.24 7.89
CA LEU A 121 -1.13 12.17 8.40
C LEU A 121 -1.34 10.89 7.59
N PRO A 122 -0.37 10.46 6.74
CA PRO A 122 -0.47 9.23 5.97
C PRO A 122 -0.64 7.96 6.82
N SER A 123 -0.13 7.99 8.05
CA SER A 123 -0.21 6.88 9.01
C SER A 123 -1.51 6.85 9.81
N TYR A 124 -2.44 7.77 9.58
CA TYR A 124 -3.75 7.75 10.21
C TYR A 124 -4.44 6.41 9.93
N LEU A 125 -4.91 5.76 10.98
CA LEU A 125 -5.60 4.47 10.87
C LEU A 125 -7.10 4.69 10.79
N ILE A 126 -7.66 4.42 9.63
CA ILE A 126 -9.10 4.48 9.42
C ILE A 126 -9.83 3.39 10.18
N LYS A 127 -11.08 3.64 10.50
CA LYS A 127 -11.99 2.73 11.19
C LYS A 127 -13.16 2.39 10.28
N GLU A 128 -13.85 1.33 10.63
CA GLU A 128 -15.14 1.01 10.04
C GLU A 128 -16.13 2.17 10.24
N GLY A 129 -16.89 2.50 9.21
CA GLY A 129 -17.81 3.64 9.19
C GLY A 129 -17.16 4.97 8.81
N ASP A 130 -15.83 5.10 8.79
CA ASP A 130 -15.17 6.35 8.39
C ASP A 130 -15.45 6.69 6.92
N ILE A 131 -15.66 7.99 6.66
CA ILE A 131 -15.88 8.54 5.32
C ILE A 131 -14.66 9.37 4.95
N ILE A 132 -14.03 9.02 3.84
CA ILE A 132 -12.90 9.72 3.25
C ILE A 132 -13.43 10.55 2.08
N GLU A 133 -13.19 11.86 2.11
CA GLU A 133 -13.69 12.79 1.09
C GLU A 133 -12.52 13.58 0.49
N ILE A 134 -12.61 13.88 -0.80
CA ILE A 134 -11.71 14.83 -1.43
C ILE A 134 -12.19 16.25 -1.07
N ARG A 135 -11.30 17.06 -0.54
CA ARG A 135 -11.55 18.45 -0.16
C ARG A 135 -12.08 19.25 -1.35
N GLY A 136 -13.09 20.08 -1.16
CA GLY A 136 -13.74 20.86 -2.24
C GLY A 136 -12.74 21.62 -3.13
N LYS A 137 -11.78 22.36 -2.54
CA LYS A 137 -10.73 23.09 -3.27
C LYS A 137 -9.79 22.17 -4.09
N SER A 138 -9.75 20.88 -3.79
CA SER A 138 -8.85 19.91 -4.45
C SER A 138 -9.58 19.13 -5.56
N ARG A 139 -10.88 19.27 -5.71
CA ARG A 139 -11.65 18.57 -6.75
C ARG A 139 -11.30 19.02 -8.17
N GLU A 140 -10.68 20.20 -8.30
CA GLU A 140 -10.22 20.74 -9.57
C GLU A 140 -8.80 20.27 -9.96
N ASP A 141 -8.09 19.58 -9.05
CA ASP A 141 -6.75 19.04 -9.37
C ASP A 141 -6.88 18.00 -10.49
N VAL A 142 -6.16 18.20 -11.57
CA VAL A 142 -6.19 17.37 -12.79
C VAL A 142 -5.91 15.90 -12.44
N ARG A 143 -4.96 15.62 -11.56
CA ARG A 143 -4.60 14.25 -11.15
C ARG A 143 -5.74 13.53 -10.45
N LEU A 144 -6.49 14.25 -9.60
CA LEU A 144 -7.65 13.69 -8.90
C LEU A 144 -8.81 13.46 -9.85
N LYS A 145 -9.05 14.38 -10.80
CA LYS A 145 -10.05 14.19 -11.86
C LYS A 145 -9.73 12.97 -12.72
N ASP A 146 -8.49 12.85 -13.18
CA ASP A 146 -8.03 11.70 -13.97
C ASP A 146 -8.14 10.38 -13.19
N ALA A 147 -7.81 10.40 -11.90
CA ALA A 147 -7.93 9.23 -11.04
C ALA A 147 -9.38 8.76 -10.90
N ILE A 148 -10.32 9.70 -10.80
CA ILE A 148 -11.75 9.42 -10.66
C ILE A 148 -12.35 8.96 -11.99
N SER A 149 -12.03 9.59 -13.12
CA SER A 149 -12.49 9.14 -14.44
C SER A 149 -12.05 7.70 -14.76
N ASN A 150 -10.92 7.27 -14.19
CA ASN A 150 -10.38 5.92 -14.36
C ASN A 150 -10.85 4.92 -13.27
N LEU A 151 -11.78 5.28 -12.39
CA LEU A 151 -12.25 4.39 -11.32
C LEU A 151 -12.83 3.08 -11.84
N GLY A 152 -13.56 3.11 -12.95
CA GLY A 152 -14.17 1.92 -13.56
C GLY A 152 -13.16 0.85 -13.98
N ASN A 153 -11.91 1.22 -14.19
CA ASN A 153 -10.83 0.31 -14.57
C ASN A 153 -10.02 -0.20 -13.37
N LYS A 154 -10.36 0.21 -12.13
CA LYS A 154 -9.62 -0.16 -10.92
C LYS A 154 -10.39 -1.19 -10.11
N VAL A 155 -9.68 -2.18 -9.60
CA VAL A 155 -10.22 -3.16 -8.66
C VAL A 155 -10.30 -2.51 -7.28
N ILE A 156 -11.52 -2.16 -6.86
CA ILE A 156 -11.81 -1.62 -5.53
C ILE A 156 -12.15 -2.80 -4.62
N PRO A 157 -11.50 -2.93 -3.44
CA PRO A 157 -11.81 -3.99 -2.50
C PRO A 157 -13.22 -3.83 -1.91
N SER A 158 -13.87 -4.93 -1.51
CA SER A 158 -15.26 -4.97 -1.04
C SER A 158 -15.49 -4.19 0.27
N TRP A 159 -14.44 -4.02 1.08
CA TRP A 159 -14.49 -3.24 2.33
C TRP A 159 -14.52 -1.71 2.13
N LEU A 160 -14.47 -1.24 0.85
CA LEU A 160 -14.59 0.17 0.47
C LEU A 160 -15.76 0.37 -0.47
N GLY A 161 -16.74 1.18 -0.07
CA GLY A 161 -17.77 1.72 -0.96
C GLY A 161 -17.29 3.06 -1.53
N VAL A 162 -17.03 3.14 -2.84
CA VAL A 162 -16.53 4.34 -3.49
C VAL A 162 -17.63 4.98 -4.34
N GLU A 163 -17.92 6.25 -4.06
CA GLU A 163 -18.84 7.10 -4.79
C GLU A 163 -18.04 8.15 -5.58
N GLY A 164 -17.70 7.83 -6.83
CA GLY A 164 -16.88 8.71 -7.68
C GLY A 164 -17.49 10.08 -7.90
N GLU A 165 -18.79 10.14 -8.17
CA GLU A 165 -19.55 11.39 -8.39
C GLU A 165 -19.50 12.32 -7.17
N ASN A 166 -19.53 11.77 -5.97
CA ASN A 166 -19.49 12.52 -4.71
C ASN A 166 -18.08 12.76 -4.19
N PHE A 167 -17.05 12.25 -4.87
CA PHE A 167 -15.64 12.34 -4.41
C PHE A 167 -15.44 11.75 -3.01
N ARG A 168 -16.13 10.64 -2.72
CA ARG A 168 -16.19 10.00 -1.40
C ARG A 168 -15.86 8.52 -1.47
N ALA A 169 -15.28 8.02 -0.39
CA ALA A 169 -15.12 6.59 -0.14
C ALA A 169 -15.54 6.31 1.31
N ARG A 170 -16.39 5.33 1.51
CA ARG A 170 -16.84 4.88 2.82
C ARG A 170 -16.17 3.55 3.16
N VAL A 171 -15.71 3.41 4.39
CA VAL A 171 -15.19 2.15 4.91
C VAL A 171 -16.37 1.33 5.44
N THR A 172 -16.70 0.23 4.77
CA THR A 172 -17.85 -0.63 5.13
C THR A 172 -17.48 -1.70 6.14
N ALA A 173 -16.24 -2.21 6.07
CA ALA A 173 -15.71 -3.21 6.97
C ALA A 173 -14.19 -3.03 7.15
N LEU A 174 -13.57 -3.79 8.03
CA LEU A 174 -12.10 -3.84 8.10
C LEU A 174 -11.57 -4.84 7.06
N PRO A 175 -10.41 -4.54 6.41
CA PRO A 175 -9.84 -5.41 5.38
C PRO A 175 -9.53 -6.80 5.94
N ALA A 176 -10.08 -7.84 5.29
CA ALA A 176 -9.76 -9.23 5.57
C ALA A 176 -8.49 -9.67 4.82
N ARG A 177 -7.87 -10.79 5.26
CA ARG A 177 -6.64 -11.30 4.62
C ARG A 177 -6.85 -11.63 3.15
N ASP A 178 -7.98 -12.23 2.82
CA ASP A 178 -8.31 -12.70 1.46
C ASP A 178 -8.47 -11.57 0.46
N GLU A 179 -8.84 -10.37 0.93
CA GLU A 179 -8.98 -9.17 0.11
C GLU A 179 -7.65 -8.48 -0.19
N ILE A 180 -6.57 -8.88 0.50
CA ILE A 180 -5.23 -8.35 0.28
C ILE A 180 -4.57 -9.15 -0.84
N LEU A 181 -4.80 -8.74 -2.09
CA LEU A 181 -4.34 -9.43 -3.31
C LEU A 181 -2.80 -9.39 -3.52
N LEU A 182 -2.04 -9.01 -2.51
CA LEU A 182 -0.58 -9.02 -2.58
C LEU A 182 -0.05 -10.41 -2.25
N PRO A 183 0.85 -10.97 -3.08
CA PRO A 183 1.48 -12.27 -2.81
C PRO A 183 2.52 -12.12 -1.68
N ILE A 184 2.04 -12.09 -0.46
CA ILE A 184 2.81 -11.92 0.77
C ILE A 184 2.67 -13.20 1.60
N ASN A 185 3.80 -13.69 2.11
CA ASN A 185 3.82 -14.71 3.15
C ASN A 185 4.16 -14.04 4.49
N GLU A 186 3.12 -13.68 5.23
CA GLU A 186 3.21 -13.00 6.51
C GLU A 186 3.88 -13.84 7.59
N GLN A 187 3.81 -15.18 7.51
CA GLN A 187 4.44 -16.08 8.46
C GLN A 187 5.96 -15.91 8.47
N LEU A 188 6.58 -15.77 7.30
CA LEU A 188 8.02 -15.52 7.20
C LEU A 188 8.45 -14.22 7.88
N ILE A 189 7.56 -13.22 7.91
CA ILE A 189 7.82 -11.95 8.59
C ILE A 189 7.72 -12.14 10.11
N VAL A 190 6.72 -12.88 10.57
CA VAL A 190 6.55 -13.20 11.99
C VAL A 190 7.75 -13.99 12.49
N GLU A 191 8.18 -15.03 11.79
CA GLU A 191 9.35 -15.83 12.11
C GLU A 191 10.65 -15.00 12.20
N LEU A 192 10.81 -14.01 11.31
CA LEU A 192 11.98 -13.13 11.33
C LEU A 192 12.06 -12.28 12.59
N TYR A 193 10.92 -11.76 13.07
CA TYR A 193 10.87 -10.90 14.25
C TYR A 193 10.74 -11.65 15.57
N SER A 194 10.46 -12.96 15.54
CA SER A 194 10.37 -13.82 16.71
C SER A 194 11.72 -14.45 17.13
N LYS A 195 12.79 -14.10 16.41
CA LYS A 195 14.17 -14.56 16.69
C LYS A 195 14.85 -13.65 17.69
#